data_a915be80a4e65f6100e57a85eaaa2a84
#
_entry.id   a915be80a4e65f6100e57a85eaaa2a84
#
_cell.length_a   1.000
_cell.length_b   1.000
_cell.length_c   1.000
_cell.angle_alpha   90.00
_cell.angle_beta   90.00
_cell.angle_gamma   90.00
#
_symmetry.space_group_name_H-M   'P 1'
#
loop_
_entity.id
_entity.type
_entity.pdbx_description
1 polymer ?
#
loop_
_entity_poly.entity_id
_entity_poly.type
_entity_poly.pdbx_seq_one_letter_code
_entity_poly.pdbx_strand_id
1 'polypeptide(L)'
;MTDGRDDGEFAMVGEVRTGLLMNRLALPSDQVAELLDLVAGERVRARERPVPWAVSADQLHGVDCPLITRSGARPRAIGTLAARVRVVGGRVVQGSTRSVVAPGGDRRQRWSHYMARPGVVELGGRGDPADAAARFLTGRAPESLDPGAVSEALLRRIRASPLLDRRSPFRPRRTRLRWSAVVGGERLRGAFTLVDAELRTVRLRVPEAAGVTREQLTALCEDLALHDWLLTTVARVVERRASDADPAAQDDLLAVVGQLLHLWLPSADVPPGLGGMWEGIEVNPGFTRQWELCVNRLRDELTLRALRGGTVPQ
;
A
#
# COMPACT_ATOMS: atom_id res chain seq x y z
N MET A 1 25.50 -6.43 0.98
CA MET A 1 24.79 -5.53 0.04
C MET A 1 24.70 -4.19 0.72
N THR A 2 25.59 -3.28 0.35
CA THR A 2 25.71 -1.95 0.97
C THR A 2 24.49 -1.13 0.59
N ASP A 3 23.66 -0.83 1.58
CA ASP A 3 22.61 0.17 1.50
C ASP A 3 23.30 1.53 1.28
N GLY A 4 23.40 1.93 0.00
CA GLY A 4 24.03 3.19 -0.36
C GLY A 4 23.23 4.34 0.25
N ARG A 5 23.75 4.94 1.29
CA ARG A 5 23.35 6.28 1.70
C ARG A 5 23.65 7.20 0.51
N ASP A 6 22.64 7.47 -0.27
CA ASP A 6 22.65 8.60 -1.21
C ASP A 6 22.42 9.84 -0.33
N ASP A 7 23.51 10.46 0.07
CA ASP A 7 23.52 11.68 0.90
C ASP A 7 23.05 12.86 0.00
N GLY A 8 21.73 13.05 -0.12
CA GLY A 8 21.19 14.14 -0.90
C GLY A 8 19.66 14.15 -0.99
N GLU A 9 19.11 15.25 -1.46
CA GLU A 9 17.69 15.39 -1.74
C GLU A 9 17.27 14.39 -2.83
N PHE A 10 16.31 13.51 -2.52
CA PHE A 10 15.75 12.58 -3.50
C PHE A 10 14.23 12.55 -3.44
N ALA A 11 13.62 12.24 -4.56
CA ALA A 11 12.18 12.05 -4.66
C ALA A 11 11.85 10.58 -4.93
N MET A 12 10.77 10.10 -4.34
CA MET A 12 10.22 8.77 -4.58
C MET A 12 8.76 8.86 -5.00
N VAL A 13 8.34 7.91 -5.81
CA VAL A 13 6.95 7.69 -6.17
C VAL A 13 6.61 6.22 -6.08
N GLY A 14 5.35 5.92 -5.76
CA GLY A 14 4.88 4.55 -5.73
C GLY A 14 3.38 4.42 -5.69
N GLU A 15 2.90 3.19 -5.86
CA GLU A 15 1.49 2.82 -5.70
C GLU A 15 1.39 1.48 -4.95
N VAL A 16 0.52 1.44 -3.95
CA VAL A 16 0.16 0.23 -3.22
C VAL A 16 -1.29 -0.11 -3.55
N ARG A 17 -1.54 -1.35 -3.93
CA ARG A 17 -2.88 -1.89 -4.15
C ARG A 17 -3.16 -2.92 -3.08
N THR A 18 -4.21 -2.69 -2.29
CA THR A 18 -4.57 -3.55 -1.17
C THR A 18 -5.91 -4.25 -1.42
N GLY A 19 -5.99 -5.51 -1.05
CA GLY A 19 -7.20 -6.31 -1.15
C GLY A 19 -7.14 -7.57 -0.32
N LEU A 20 -8.24 -8.31 -0.29
CA LEU A 20 -8.31 -9.61 0.37
C LEU A 20 -7.61 -10.67 -0.48
N LEU A 21 -6.89 -11.56 0.19
CA LEU A 21 -6.38 -12.77 -0.43
C LEU A 21 -7.56 -13.71 -0.74
N MET A 22 -7.60 -14.25 -1.96
CA MET A 22 -8.72 -15.08 -2.45
C MET A 22 -8.64 -16.49 -1.87
N ASN A 23 -8.85 -16.59 -0.56
CA ASN A 23 -8.82 -17.85 0.18
C ASN A 23 -9.86 -17.83 1.31
N ARG A 24 -10.54 -18.96 1.57
CA ARG A 24 -11.57 -19.07 2.60
C ARG A 24 -11.00 -18.86 4.00
N LEU A 25 -9.84 -19.47 4.28
CA LEU A 25 -9.15 -19.37 5.57
C LEU A 25 -7.86 -18.53 5.42
N ALA A 26 -7.33 -18.03 6.53
CA ALA A 26 -6.00 -17.43 6.53
C ALA A 26 -4.97 -18.47 6.07
N LEU A 27 -4.08 -18.07 5.19
CA LEU A 27 -2.96 -18.93 4.84
C LEU A 27 -1.97 -18.98 6.02
N PRO A 28 -1.50 -20.17 6.40
CA PRO A 28 -0.42 -20.31 7.36
C PRO A 28 0.89 -19.72 6.81
N SER A 29 1.82 -19.39 7.72
CA SER A 29 3.04 -18.64 7.37
C SER A 29 3.93 -19.34 6.35
N ASP A 30 4.02 -20.67 6.40
CA ASP A 30 4.74 -21.50 5.43
C ASP A 30 4.17 -21.40 4.02
N GLN A 31 2.84 -21.50 3.88
CA GLN A 31 2.16 -21.34 2.60
C GLN A 31 2.24 -19.89 2.08
N VAL A 32 2.21 -18.90 2.99
CA VAL A 32 2.45 -17.51 2.60
C VAL A 32 3.87 -17.33 2.06
N ALA A 33 4.87 -17.93 2.70
CA ALA A 33 6.25 -17.88 2.21
C ALA A 33 6.39 -18.53 0.82
N GLU A 34 5.77 -19.70 0.62
CA GLU A 34 5.73 -20.37 -0.68
C GLU A 34 5.03 -19.52 -1.75
N LEU A 35 3.88 -18.92 -1.41
CA LEU A 35 3.13 -18.02 -2.29
C LEU A 35 3.96 -16.81 -2.74
N LEU A 36 4.84 -16.32 -1.86
CA LEU A 36 5.66 -15.12 -2.08
C LEU A 36 7.06 -15.41 -2.61
N ASP A 37 7.41 -16.66 -2.85
CA ASP A 37 8.65 -17.05 -3.55
C ASP A 37 8.51 -16.75 -5.05
N LEU A 38 8.59 -15.45 -5.38
CA LEU A 38 8.37 -14.94 -6.73
C LEU A 38 9.67 -14.76 -7.52
N VAL A 39 10.81 -14.77 -6.84
CA VAL A 39 12.15 -14.54 -7.44
C VAL A 39 13.07 -15.66 -6.98
N ALA A 40 13.49 -16.49 -7.93
CA ALA A 40 14.33 -17.65 -7.64
C ALA A 40 15.65 -17.25 -6.98
N GLY A 41 15.98 -17.90 -5.87
CA GLY A 41 17.20 -17.65 -5.10
C GLY A 41 17.13 -16.47 -4.14
N GLU A 42 16.06 -15.69 -4.14
CA GLU A 42 15.86 -14.59 -3.21
C GLU A 42 14.96 -15.02 -2.04
N ARG A 43 15.22 -14.46 -0.86
CA ARG A 43 14.49 -14.84 0.34
C ARG A 43 13.22 -14.01 0.53
N VAL A 44 12.11 -14.68 0.87
CA VAL A 44 10.93 -14.05 1.45
C VAL A 44 11.27 -13.58 2.87
N ARG A 45 11.00 -12.31 3.16
CA ARG A 45 11.16 -11.75 4.50
C ARG A 45 9.84 -11.88 5.25
N ALA A 46 9.88 -12.36 6.46
CA ALA A 46 8.67 -12.55 7.28
C ALA A 46 8.90 -12.09 8.71
N ARG A 47 7.81 -11.73 9.39
CA ARG A 47 7.77 -11.43 10.82
C ARG A 47 6.45 -11.95 11.40
N GLU A 48 6.51 -12.48 12.61
CA GLU A 48 5.33 -13.07 13.25
C GLU A 48 4.58 -12.10 14.19
N ARG A 49 5.30 -11.14 14.78
CA ARG A 49 4.72 -10.23 15.78
C ARG A 49 4.99 -8.77 15.43
N PRO A 50 4.13 -7.81 15.82
CA PRO A 50 2.86 -7.99 16.52
C PRO A 50 1.75 -8.61 15.64
N VAL A 51 1.74 -8.35 14.33
CA VAL A 51 0.88 -8.97 13.31
C VAL A 51 1.76 -9.72 12.34
N PRO A 52 1.46 -11.01 12.03
CA PRO A 52 2.26 -11.75 11.07
C PRO A 52 2.19 -11.09 9.68
N TRP A 53 3.35 -10.95 9.06
CA TRP A 53 3.44 -10.53 7.67
C TRP A 53 4.61 -11.20 6.97
N ALA A 54 4.49 -11.32 5.67
CA ALA A 54 5.59 -11.71 4.79
C ALA A 54 5.61 -10.83 3.55
N VAL A 55 6.82 -10.64 2.99
CA VAL A 55 7.03 -9.83 1.79
C VAL A 55 8.01 -10.53 0.85
N SER A 56 7.65 -10.57 -0.44
CA SER A 56 8.51 -11.13 -1.48
C SER A 56 9.78 -10.28 -1.67
N ALA A 57 10.78 -10.85 -2.30
CA ALA A 57 11.86 -10.06 -2.87
C ALA A 57 11.34 -9.09 -3.94
N ASP A 58 12.09 -8.00 -4.17
CA ASP A 58 11.77 -7.03 -5.19
C ASP A 58 11.99 -7.62 -6.60
N GLN A 59 11.01 -7.41 -7.47
CA GLN A 59 11.12 -7.61 -8.89
C GLN A 59 11.38 -6.28 -9.59
N LEU A 60 12.36 -6.25 -10.47
CA LEU A 60 12.69 -5.04 -11.24
C LEU A 60 11.95 -5.05 -12.58
N HIS A 61 11.27 -3.95 -12.86
CA HIS A 61 10.55 -3.73 -14.11
C HIS A 61 11.13 -2.53 -14.85
N GLY A 62 11.68 -2.76 -16.04
CA GLY A 62 12.19 -1.68 -16.89
C GLY A 62 11.07 -0.76 -17.36
N VAL A 63 11.31 0.54 -17.33
CA VAL A 63 10.39 1.56 -17.83
C VAL A 63 11.12 2.56 -18.73
N ASP A 64 10.40 3.02 -19.75
CA ASP A 64 10.86 4.03 -20.70
C ASP A 64 9.62 4.77 -21.22
N CYS A 65 9.16 5.78 -20.48
CA CYS A 65 7.90 6.46 -20.70
C CYS A 65 7.98 7.94 -20.27
N PRO A 66 7.03 8.79 -20.67
CA PRO A 66 6.95 10.14 -20.16
C PRO A 66 6.59 10.18 -18.66
N LEU A 67 7.10 11.16 -17.94
CA LEU A 67 6.63 11.54 -16.61
C LEU A 67 6.26 13.03 -16.63
N ILE A 68 5.01 13.32 -16.28
CA ILE A 68 4.50 14.70 -16.39
C ILE A 68 4.96 15.52 -15.19
N THR A 69 5.45 16.73 -15.44
CA THR A 69 5.76 17.73 -14.42
C THR A 69 4.57 18.66 -14.18
N ARG A 70 4.61 19.50 -13.14
CA ARG A 70 3.59 20.52 -12.88
C ARG A 70 3.48 21.55 -13.99
N SER A 71 4.59 21.91 -14.62
CA SER A 71 4.63 22.82 -15.78
C SER A 71 3.98 22.24 -17.03
N GLY A 72 3.56 20.96 -16.99
CA GLY A 72 3.02 20.25 -18.13
C GLY A 72 4.10 19.68 -19.07
N ALA A 73 5.37 19.89 -18.79
CA ALA A 73 6.45 19.25 -19.51
C ALA A 73 6.40 17.71 -19.33
N ARG A 74 6.86 16.98 -20.34
CA ARG A 74 6.84 15.52 -20.36
C ARG A 74 8.27 14.98 -20.54
N PRO A 75 9.16 15.17 -19.57
CA PRO A 75 10.48 14.58 -19.64
C PRO A 75 10.34 13.06 -19.75
N ARG A 76 11.25 12.43 -20.48
CA ARG A 76 11.33 10.99 -20.57
C ARG A 76 11.89 10.43 -19.28
N ALA A 77 11.21 9.47 -18.71
CA ALA A 77 11.59 8.74 -17.51
C ALA A 77 12.07 7.35 -17.92
N ILE A 78 13.34 7.04 -17.66
CA ILE A 78 13.95 5.76 -18.05
C ILE A 78 14.64 5.16 -16.84
N GLY A 79 14.42 3.86 -16.62
CA GLY A 79 15.04 3.16 -15.50
C GLY A 79 14.27 1.92 -15.08
N THR A 80 14.25 1.65 -13.77
CA THR A 80 13.58 0.48 -13.23
C THR A 80 12.64 0.84 -12.08
N LEU A 81 11.50 0.17 -12.03
CA LEU A 81 10.62 0.14 -10.86
C LEU A 81 10.95 -1.11 -10.04
N ALA A 82 10.99 -0.96 -8.72
CA ALA A 82 11.01 -2.09 -7.80
C ALA A 82 9.58 -2.41 -7.37
N ALA A 83 9.19 -3.68 -7.48
CA ALA A 83 7.84 -4.14 -7.18
C ALA A 83 7.88 -5.39 -6.33
N ARG A 84 6.97 -5.48 -5.35
CA ARG A 84 6.88 -6.61 -4.42
C ARG A 84 5.44 -6.89 -4.02
N VAL A 85 5.23 -8.05 -3.42
CA VAL A 85 3.97 -8.43 -2.79
C VAL A 85 4.17 -8.61 -1.30
N ARG A 86 3.26 -8.05 -0.50
CA ARG A 86 3.20 -8.26 0.95
C ARG A 86 1.88 -8.95 1.29
N VAL A 87 1.93 -9.92 2.21
CA VAL A 87 0.74 -10.57 2.78
C VAL A 87 0.76 -10.35 4.28
N VAL A 88 -0.37 -9.89 4.83
CA VAL A 88 -0.53 -9.59 6.24
C VAL A 88 -1.61 -10.50 6.84
N GLY A 89 -1.29 -11.14 7.98
CA GLY A 89 -2.18 -12.06 8.67
C GLY A 89 -2.64 -13.26 7.84
N GLY A 90 -1.94 -13.61 6.77
CA GLY A 90 -2.38 -14.62 5.81
C GLY A 90 -3.70 -14.27 5.09
N ARG A 91 -4.14 -13.00 5.16
CA ARG A 91 -5.46 -12.53 4.71
C ARG A 91 -5.44 -11.38 3.72
N VAL A 92 -4.66 -10.37 4.03
CA VAL A 92 -4.60 -9.15 3.21
C VAL A 92 -3.39 -9.21 2.31
N VAL A 93 -3.59 -8.98 1.03
CA VAL A 93 -2.52 -8.94 0.04
C VAL A 93 -2.34 -7.52 -0.48
N GLN A 94 -1.09 -7.10 -0.56
CA GLN A 94 -0.68 -5.81 -1.10
C GLN A 94 0.30 -6.01 -2.25
N GLY A 95 0.02 -5.42 -3.42
CA GLY A 95 1.00 -5.25 -4.48
C GLY A 95 1.58 -3.84 -4.38
N SER A 96 2.87 -3.74 -4.16
CA SER A 96 3.57 -2.47 -3.93
C SER A 96 4.62 -2.24 -5.00
N THR A 97 4.61 -1.06 -5.61
CA THR A 97 5.60 -0.66 -6.61
C THR A 97 6.15 0.72 -6.27
N ARG A 98 7.45 0.87 -6.38
CA ARG A 98 8.15 2.11 -6.05
C ARG A 98 9.32 2.41 -6.99
N SER A 99 9.70 3.66 -7.05
CA SER A 99 10.93 4.11 -7.68
C SER A 99 11.44 5.41 -7.04
N VAL A 100 12.75 5.55 -7.01
CA VAL A 100 13.40 6.84 -6.83
C VAL A 100 13.35 7.56 -8.17
N VAL A 101 12.97 8.82 -8.15
CA VAL A 101 13.04 9.70 -9.31
C VAL A 101 14.30 10.54 -9.16
N ALA A 102 15.23 10.39 -10.10
CA ALA A 102 16.52 11.08 -10.09
C ALA A 102 16.67 11.97 -11.33
N PRO A 103 17.46 13.03 -11.25
CA PRO A 103 17.83 13.78 -12.46
C PRO A 103 18.64 12.88 -13.39
N GLY A 104 18.32 12.92 -14.68
CA GLY A 104 19.06 12.22 -15.74
C GLY A 104 19.78 13.18 -16.65
N GLY A 105 20.67 12.64 -17.49
CA GLY A 105 21.34 13.41 -18.52
C GLY A 105 20.46 13.70 -19.73
N ASP A 106 20.94 14.57 -20.64
CA ASP A 106 20.25 14.89 -21.90
C ASP A 106 20.23 13.71 -22.90
N ARG A 107 21.09 12.72 -22.69
CA ARG A 107 21.22 11.56 -23.58
C ARG A 107 20.79 10.28 -22.86
N ARG A 108 20.01 9.48 -23.55
CA ARG A 108 19.67 8.11 -23.11
C ARG A 108 20.95 7.28 -22.94
N GLN A 109 21.08 6.63 -21.79
CA GLN A 109 22.16 5.69 -21.51
C GLN A 109 21.84 4.28 -22.00
N ARG A 110 22.84 3.41 -21.95
CA ARG A 110 22.62 1.96 -22.21
C ARG A 110 21.84 1.31 -21.07
N TRP A 111 21.10 0.25 -21.35
CA TRP A 111 20.34 -0.45 -20.32
C TRP A 111 21.18 -0.94 -19.14
N SER A 112 22.45 -1.31 -19.37
CA SER A 112 23.38 -1.68 -18.29
C SER A 112 23.54 -0.58 -17.24
N HIS A 113 23.48 0.71 -17.63
CA HIS A 113 23.50 1.83 -16.69
C HIS A 113 22.27 1.83 -15.77
N TYR A 114 21.06 1.65 -16.31
CA TYR A 114 19.83 1.64 -15.54
C TYR A 114 19.69 0.37 -14.67
N MET A 115 20.15 -0.76 -15.15
CA MET A 115 20.16 -2.02 -14.38
C MET A 115 21.15 -2.00 -13.23
N ALA A 116 22.22 -1.21 -13.31
CA ALA A 116 23.16 -1.01 -12.22
C ALA A 116 22.58 -0.14 -11.09
N ARG A 117 21.43 0.51 -11.31
CA ARG A 117 20.73 1.38 -10.36
C ARG A 117 19.30 0.89 -10.12
N PRO A 118 19.11 -0.25 -9.43
CA PRO A 118 17.80 -0.87 -9.26
C PRO A 118 16.82 0.04 -8.51
N GLY A 119 15.58 0.12 -9.01
CA GLY A 119 14.54 0.95 -8.41
C GLY A 119 14.75 2.45 -8.61
N VAL A 120 15.56 2.86 -9.58
CA VAL A 120 15.77 4.28 -9.95
C VAL A 120 15.25 4.52 -11.35
N VAL A 121 14.52 5.62 -11.52
CA VAL A 121 14.05 6.15 -12.79
C VAL A 121 14.68 7.53 -12.96
N GLU A 122 15.42 7.73 -14.05
CA GLU A 122 16.06 8.98 -14.40
C GLU A 122 15.17 9.82 -15.31
N LEU A 123 15.02 11.11 -14.97
CA LEU A 123 14.33 12.09 -15.80
C LEU A 123 15.29 12.72 -16.81
N GLY A 124 15.02 12.54 -18.08
CA GLY A 124 15.79 13.18 -19.15
C GLY A 124 15.66 14.70 -19.14
N GLY A 125 16.73 15.37 -19.52
CA GLY A 125 16.78 16.83 -19.60
C GLY A 125 16.81 17.51 -18.23
N ARG A 126 16.21 18.71 -18.16
CA ARG A 126 16.16 19.54 -16.95
C ARG A 126 14.93 19.29 -16.06
N GLY A 127 14.40 18.06 -16.08
CA GLY A 127 13.24 17.73 -15.24
C GLY A 127 13.60 17.76 -13.75
N ASP A 128 12.78 18.44 -12.94
CA ASP A 128 12.90 18.44 -11.48
C ASP A 128 12.21 17.19 -10.90
N PRO A 129 12.94 16.29 -10.20
CA PRO A 129 12.39 15.10 -9.57
C PRO A 129 11.27 15.39 -8.54
N ALA A 130 11.42 16.45 -7.75
CA ALA A 130 10.45 16.83 -6.74
C ALA A 130 9.14 17.32 -7.38
N ASP A 131 9.22 18.08 -8.47
CA ASP A 131 8.07 18.53 -9.23
C ASP A 131 7.34 17.34 -9.92
N ALA A 132 8.10 16.43 -10.52
CA ALA A 132 7.57 15.22 -11.11
C ALA A 132 6.86 14.33 -10.08
N ALA A 133 7.47 14.12 -8.91
CA ALA A 133 6.88 13.35 -7.81
C ALA A 133 5.59 14.01 -7.28
N ALA A 134 5.56 15.33 -7.17
CA ALA A 134 4.36 16.05 -6.74
C ALA A 134 3.22 15.94 -7.77
N ARG A 135 3.53 15.98 -9.06
CA ARG A 135 2.55 15.85 -10.15
C ARG A 135 2.02 14.43 -10.29
N PHE A 136 2.85 13.43 -9.99
CA PHE A 136 2.47 12.02 -10.03
C PHE A 136 1.16 11.73 -9.25
N LEU A 137 0.89 12.44 -8.16
CA LEU A 137 -0.31 12.28 -7.34
C LEU A 137 -1.59 12.81 -7.99
N THR A 138 -1.51 13.81 -8.86
CA THR A 138 -2.65 14.60 -9.31
C THR A 138 -3.21 14.21 -10.67
N GLY A 139 -2.65 13.21 -11.36
CA GLY A 139 -3.18 12.85 -12.67
C GLY A 139 -2.58 11.58 -13.27
N ARG A 140 -3.44 10.87 -14.01
CA ARG A 140 -3.02 9.90 -15.02
C ARG A 140 -3.06 10.61 -16.36
N ALA A 141 -1.93 10.66 -17.05
CA ALA A 141 -1.95 10.87 -18.49
C ALA A 141 -1.78 9.52 -19.18
N PRO A 142 -2.46 9.29 -20.28
CA PRO A 142 -2.16 8.17 -21.16
C PRO A 142 -0.65 8.11 -21.42
N GLU A 143 -0.08 6.91 -21.46
CA GLU A 143 1.34 6.66 -21.73
C GLU A 143 2.33 7.13 -20.65
N SER A 144 1.87 7.75 -19.55
CA SER A 144 2.77 8.12 -18.44
C SER A 144 3.10 6.93 -17.54
N LEU A 145 4.13 7.10 -16.69
CA LEU A 145 4.54 6.11 -15.71
C LEU A 145 3.34 5.60 -14.88
N ASP A 146 3.05 4.31 -14.97
CA ASP A 146 1.97 3.63 -14.23
C ASP A 146 2.50 2.49 -13.33
N PRO A 147 3.00 2.80 -12.13
CA PRO A 147 3.42 1.78 -11.17
C PRO A 147 2.29 0.83 -10.78
N GLY A 148 1.05 1.32 -10.80
CA GLY A 148 -0.12 0.52 -10.47
C GLY A 148 -0.38 -0.62 -11.44
N ALA A 149 -0.01 -0.49 -12.71
CA ALA A 149 -0.11 -1.59 -13.68
C ALA A 149 0.82 -2.75 -13.31
N VAL A 150 2.03 -2.42 -12.81
CA VAL A 150 3.00 -3.41 -12.35
C VAL A 150 2.49 -4.11 -11.08
N SER A 151 2.01 -3.35 -10.09
CA SER A 151 1.39 -3.92 -8.88
C SER A 151 0.24 -4.86 -9.21
N GLU A 152 -0.62 -4.49 -10.17
CA GLU A 152 -1.76 -5.34 -10.59
C GLU A 152 -1.30 -6.61 -11.32
N ALA A 153 -0.22 -6.55 -12.09
CA ALA A 153 0.35 -7.73 -12.73
C ALA A 153 0.86 -8.73 -11.68
N LEU A 154 1.55 -8.26 -10.65
CA LEU A 154 1.97 -9.10 -9.52
C LEU A 154 0.78 -9.71 -8.77
N LEU A 155 -0.23 -8.92 -8.44
CA LEU A 155 -1.43 -9.42 -7.77
C LEU A 155 -2.20 -10.43 -8.61
N ARG A 156 -2.21 -10.29 -9.94
CA ARG A 156 -2.78 -11.31 -10.85
C ARG A 156 -2.00 -12.63 -10.78
N ARG A 157 -0.66 -12.57 -10.72
CA ARG A 157 0.18 -13.75 -10.52
C ARG A 157 -0.12 -14.46 -9.20
N ILE A 158 -0.23 -13.71 -8.10
CA ILE A 158 -0.64 -14.25 -6.79
C ILE A 158 -2.00 -14.96 -6.89
N ARG A 159 -3.01 -14.30 -7.46
CA ARG A 159 -4.36 -14.88 -7.59
C ARG A 159 -4.43 -16.13 -8.47
N ALA A 160 -3.50 -16.30 -9.39
CA ALA A 160 -3.41 -17.49 -10.23
C ALA A 160 -2.74 -18.68 -9.52
N SER A 161 -2.15 -18.47 -8.32
CA SER A 161 -1.48 -19.53 -7.58
C SER A 161 -2.43 -20.69 -7.24
N PRO A 162 -1.98 -21.94 -7.39
CA PRO A 162 -2.74 -23.12 -6.96
C PRO A 162 -2.88 -23.25 -5.44
N LEU A 163 -2.08 -22.53 -4.65
CA LEU A 163 -2.18 -22.50 -3.19
C LEU A 163 -3.47 -21.80 -2.70
N LEU A 164 -4.16 -21.07 -3.56
CA LEU A 164 -5.40 -20.37 -3.22
C LEU A 164 -6.62 -21.19 -3.63
N ASP A 165 -7.57 -21.37 -2.72
CA ASP A 165 -8.84 -22.04 -2.98
C ASP A 165 -9.82 -21.19 -3.80
N ARG A 166 -9.48 -19.92 -4.04
CA ARG A 166 -10.26 -18.90 -4.78
C ARG A 166 -11.62 -18.60 -4.18
N ARG A 167 -11.83 -18.99 -2.93
CA ARG A 167 -13.05 -18.74 -2.16
C ARG A 167 -12.79 -17.59 -1.19
N SER A 168 -13.41 -16.47 -1.44
CA SER A 168 -13.34 -15.33 -0.50
C SER A 168 -14.49 -15.41 0.49
N PRO A 169 -14.26 -15.22 1.79
CA PRO A 169 -15.33 -15.19 2.78
C PRO A 169 -16.32 -14.03 2.55
N PHE A 170 -15.86 -12.96 1.92
CA PHE A 170 -16.64 -11.81 1.48
C PHE A 170 -15.91 -11.07 0.35
N ARG A 171 -16.57 -10.08 -0.28
CA ARG A 171 -16.01 -9.36 -1.44
C ARG A 171 -15.77 -7.89 -1.11
N PRO A 172 -14.68 -7.54 -0.40
CA PRO A 172 -14.34 -6.15 -0.15
C PRO A 172 -13.88 -5.47 -1.45
N ARG A 173 -14.05 -4.17 -1.51
CA ARG A 173 -13.39 -3.38 -2.57
C ARG A 173 -11.89 -3.38 -2.34
N ARG A 174 -11.14 -3.27 -3.42
CA ARG A 174 -9.72 -2.98 -3.36
C ARG A 174 -9.53 -1.48 -3.25
N THR A 175 -8.47 -1.09 -2.54
CA THR A 175 -8.03 0.29 -2.52
C THR A 175 -6.68 0.44 -3.21
N ARG A 176 -6.41 1.64 -3.67
CA ARG A 176 -5.14 2.04 -4.28
C ARG A 176 -4.63 3.27 -3.57
N LEU A 177 -3.42 3.19 -3.04
CA LEU A 177 -2.72 4.32 -2.46
C LEU A 177 -1.58 4.73 -3.39
N ARG A 178 -1.69 5.90 -4.02
CA ARG A 178 -0.56 6.56 -4.68
C ARG A 178 0.17 7.41 -3.68
N TRP A 179 1.48 7.35 -3.71
CA TRP A 179 2.27 8.14 -2.80
C TRP A 179 3.48 8.76 -3.48
N SER A 180 3.89 9.90 -2.97
CA SER A 180 5.17 10.52 -3.28
C SER A 180 5.86 10.97 -2.00
N ALA A 181 7.15 10.80 -1.95
CA ALA A 181 8.00 11.26 -0.87
C ALA A 181 9.13 12.12 -1.44
N VAL A 182 9.40 13.25 -0.80
CA VAL A 182 10.58 14.07 -1.07
C VAL A 182 11.38 14.12 0.21
N VAL A 183 12.60 13.60 0.17
CA VAL A 183 13.58 13.70 1.25
C VAL A 183 14.41 14.95 1.01
N GLY A 184 14.44 15.81 1.98
CA GLY A 184 15.03 17.16 1.92
C GLY A 184 14.13 18.17 2.63
N GLY A 185 14.68 19.31 3.02
CA GLY A 185 13.98 20.36 3.76
C GLY A 185 14.04 20.19 5.29
N GLU A 186 13.32 21.04 6.00
CA GLU A 186 13.50 21.20 7.45
C GLU A 186 12.46 20.46 8.30
N ARG A 187 11.29 20.15 7.76
CA ARG A 187 10.13 19.67 8.55
C ARG A 187 9.50 18.41 7.97
N LEU A 188 9.20 17.48 8.86
CA LEU A 188 8.37 16.32 8.56
C LEU A 188 6.92 16.76 8.30
N ARG A 189 6.38 16.41 7.13
CA ARG A 189 4.99 16.69 6.76
C ARG A 189 4.39 15.53 5.98
N GLY A 190 3.17 15.17 6.31
CA GLY A 190 2.35 14.21 5.59
C GLY A 190 0.99 14.80 5.24
N ALA A 191 0.45 14.44 4.07
CA ALA A 191 -0.91 14.75 3.69
C ALA A 191 -1.54 13.52 3.07
N PHE A 192 -2.63 13.05 3.66
CA PHE A 192 -3.46 11.96 3.16
C PHE A 192 -4.73 12.54 2.55
N THR A 193 -5.12 12.09 1.36
CA THR A 193 -6.31 12.57 0.66
C THR A 193 -7.09 11.42 0.05
N LEU A 194 -8.38 11.35 0.33
CA LEU A 194 -9.35 10.50 -0.36
C LEU A 194 -9.72 11.17 -1.68
N VAL A 195 -9.38 10.55 -2.81
CA VAL A 195 -9.70 11.09 -4.14
C VAL A 195 -11.05 10.58 -4.61
N ASP A 196 -11.28 9.28 -4.47
CA ASP A 196 -12.54 8.61 -4.79
C ASP A 196 -12.74 7.35 -3.92
N ALA A 197 -13.71 6.51 -4.27
CA ALA A 197 -14.02 5.31 -3.53
C ALA A 197 -12.89 4.26 -3.50
N GLU A 198 -11.91 4.34 -4.41
CA GLU A 198 -10.80 3.39 -4.54
C GLU A 198 -9.43 4.05 -4.41
N LEU A 199 -9.28 5.30 -4.84
CA LEU A 199 -8.01 6.00 -4.91
C LEU A 199 -7.78 6.91 -3.70
N ARG A 200 -6.61 6.75 -3.09
CA ARG A 200 -6.05 7.64 -2.06
C ARG A 200 -4.71 8.17 -2.56
N THR A 201 -4.35 9.31 -2.04
CA THR A 201 -3.01 9.87 -2.28
C THR A 201 -2.33 10.24 -0.97
N VAL A 202 -1.04 9.99 -0.89
CA VAL A 202 -0.18 10.41 0.22
C VAL A 202 0.98 11.22 -0.34
N ARG A 203 1.17 12.40 0.23
CA ARG A 203 2.35 13.23 -0.02
C ARG A 203 3.17 13.33 1.25
N LEU A 204 4.43 12.96 1.16
CA LEU A 204 5.37 12.99 2.26
C LEU A 204 6.50 13.99 1.97
N ARG A 205 6.87 14.77 2.98
CA ARG A 205 8.10 15.54 3.01
C ARG A 205 8.87 15.13 4.25
N VAL A 206 10.07 14.65 4.09
CA VAL A 206 10.87 14.06 5.16
C VAL A 206 12.17 14.83 5.26
N PRO A 207 12.54 15.35 6.45
CA PRO A 207 13.84 15.99 6.64
C PRO A 207 14.94 14.96 6.39
N GLU A 208 16.03 15.38 5.78
CA GLU A 208 17.23 14.56 5.61
C GLU A 208 17.76 14.06 6.97
N ALA A 209 17.74 14.95 7.98
CA ALA A 209 18.14 14.64 9.35
C ALA A 209 17.34 13.53 10.03
N ALA A 210 16.18 13.13 9.47
CA ALA A 210 15.40 12.01 9.99
C ALA A 210 16.07 10.64 9.73
N GLY A 211 17.07 10.57 8.86
CA GLY A 211 17.83 9.36 8.54
C GLY A 211 16.97 8.21 8.02
N VAL A 212 15.86 8.52 7.34
CA VAL A 212 14.87 7.53 6.89
C VAL A 212 15.30 6.89 5.59
N THR A 213 15.31 5.57 5.54
CA THR A 213 15.64 4.81 4.34
C THR A 213 14.46 4.72 3.35
N ARG A 214 14.78 4.43 2.09
CA ARG A 214 13.77 4.16 1.02
C ARG A 214 12.83 3.03 1.40
N GLU A 215 13.37 1.99 2.04
CA GLU A 215 12.61 0.84 2.53
C GLU A 215 11.62 1.24 3.62
N GLN A 216 12.03 2.07 4.56
CA GLN A 216 11.17 2.58 5.64
C GLN A 216 10.03 3.45 5.12
N LEU A 217 10.28 4.31 4.12
CA LEU A 217 9.23 5.08 3.45
C LEU A 217 8.22 4.18 2.73
N THR A 218 8.71 3.14 2.08
CA THR A 218 7.85 2.17 1.41
C THR A 218 6.99 1.40 2.42
N ALA A 219 7.59 0.92 3.51
CA ALA A 219 6.90 0.21 4.58
C ALA A 219 5.82 1.08 5.23
N LEU A 220 6.09 2.36 5.48
CA LEU A 220 5.09 3.32 5.96
C LEU A 220 3.90 3.44 5.00
N CYS A 221 4.15 3.56 3.70
CA CYS A 221 3.07 3.67 2.71
C CYS A 221 2.27 2.37 2.57
N GLU A 222 2.91 1.22 2.71
CA GLU A 222 2.24 -0.09 2.77
C GLU A 222 1.37 -0.21 4.02
N ASP A 223 1.86 0.25 5.17
CA ASP A 223 1.10 0.26 6.43
C ASP A 223 -0.10 1.20 6.37
N LEU A 224 0.07 2.41 5.87
CA LEU A 224 -1.03 3.35 5.62
C LEU A 224 -2.09 2.77 4.67
N ALA A 225 -1.67 2.11 3.59
CA ALA A 225 -2.57 1.47 2.64
C ALA A 225 -3.35 0.30 3.27
N LEU A 226 -2.73 -0.47 4.17
CA LEU A 226 -3.37 -1.53 4.92
C LEU A 226 -4.48 -0.98 5.83
N HIS A 227 -4.15 0.01 6.66
CA HIS A 227 -5.08 0.58 7.62
C HIS A 227 -6.24 1.33 6.95
N ASP A 228 -6.00 2.08 5.87
CA ASP A 228 -7.07 2.66 5.07
C ASP A 228 -8.00 1.59 4.47
N TRP A 229 -7.43 0.49 3.95
CA TRP A 229 -8.24 -0.60 3.40
C TRP A 229 -9.07 -1.30 4.46
N LEU A 230 -8.49 -1.59 5.63
CA LEU A 230 -9.19 -2.18 6.77
C LEU A 230 -10.37 -1.29 7.20
N LEU A 231 -10.12 0.00 7.42
CA LEU A 231 -11.13 0.98 7.78
C LEU A 231 -12.23 1.08 6.73
N THR A 232 -11.87 1.21 5.46
CA THR A 232 -12.82 1.26 4.33
C THR A 232 -13.68 0.00 4.27
N THR A 233 -13.10 -1.17 4.53
CA THR A 233 -13.80 -2.45 4.49
C THR A 233 -14.81 -2.56 5.64
N VAL A 234 -14.39 -2.23 6.86
CA VAL A 234 -15.26 -2.26 8.05
C VAL A 234 -16.38 -1.23 7.93
N ALA A 235 -16.08 0.01 7.57
CA ALA A 235 -17.08 1.07 7.38
C ALA A 235 -18.18 0.64 6.38
N ARG A 236 -17.81 0.01 5.27
CA ARG A 236 -18.77 -0.47 4.27
C ARG A 236 -19.65 -1.62 4.76
N VAL A 237 -19.11 -2.51 5.58
CA VAL A 237 -19.91 -3.57 6.18
C VAL A 237 -20.93 -2.96 7.13
N VAL A 238 -20.53 -1.96 7.91
CA VAL A 238 -21.44 -1.20 8.80
C VAL A 238 -22.53 -0.47 8.00
N GLU A 239 -22.15 0.23 6.92
CA GLU A 239 -23.09 0.98 6.07
C GLU A 239 -24.12 0.09 5.37
N ARG A 240 -23.68 -1.02 4.75
CA ARG A 240 -24.59 -1.96 4.10
C ARG A 240 -25.61 -2.54 5.06
N ARG A 241 -25.23 -2.68 6.31
CA ARG A 241 -26.12 -3.19 7.36
C ARG A 241 -27.19 -2.21 7.79
N ALA A 242 -26.91 -0.93 7.75
CA ALA A 242 -27.90 0.10 8.05
C ALA A 242 -29.03 0.13 6.99
N SER A 243 -28.77 -0.44 5.79
CA SER A 243 -29.69 -0.36 4.65
C SER A 243 -30.53 -1.60 4.40
N ASP A 244 -30.10 -2.82 4.84
CA ASP A 244 -30.76 -4.08 4.42
C ASP A 244 -30.78 -5.17 5.49
N ALA A 245 -31.89 -5.92 5.52
CA ALA A 245 -32.04 -7.18 6.25
C ALA A 245 -31.45 -8.41 5.51
N ASP A 246 -30.46 -8.19 4.63
CA ASP A 246 -29.87 -9.23 3.79
C ASP A 246 -29.05 -10.25 4.64
N PRO A 247 -29.39 -11.56 4.58
CA PRO A 247 -28.64 -12.62 5.26
C PRO A 247 -27.16 -12.66 4.84
N ALA A 248 -26.85 -12.43 3.57
CA ALA A 248 -25.47 -12.42 3.07
C ALA A 248 -24.60 -11.34 3.73
N ALA A 249 -25.20 -10.21 4.10
CA ALA A 249 -24.52 -9.17 4.86
C ALA A 249 -24.18 -9.65 6.30
N GLN A 250 -24.83 -10.68 6.84
CA GLN A 250 -24.51 -11.25 8.15
C GLN A 250 -23.22 -12.05 8.11
N ASP A 251 -23.05 -12.87 7.07
CA ASP A 251 -21.84 -13.66 6.90
C ASP A 251 -20.63 -12.75 6.68
N ASP A 252 -20.81 -11.65 5.92
CA ASP A 252 -19.78 -10.62 5.74
C ASP A 252 -19.34 -10.00 7.08
N LEU A 253 -20.29 -9.71 7.98
CA LEU A 253 -20.00 -9.14 9.29
C LEU A 253 -19.15 -10.08 10.14
N LEU A 254 -19.60 -11.32 10.30
CA LEU A 254 -18.89 -12.33 11.10
C LEU A 254 -17.50 -12.62 10.52
N ALA A 255 -17.39 -12.66 9.19
CA ALA A 255 -16.12 -12.84 8.53
C ALA A 255 -15.15 -11.66 8.77
N VAL A 256 -15.64 -10.43 8.73
CA VAL A 256 -14.81 -9.24 9.03
C VAL A 256 -14.36 -9.24 10.48
N VAL A 257 -15.28 -9.47 11.42
CA VAL A 257 -14.96 -9.50 12.86
C VAL A 257 -13.92 -10.58 13.17
N GLY A 258 -14.15 -11.80 12.69
CA GLY A 258 -13.26 -12.94 12.99
C GLY A 258 -11.90 -12.90 12.26
N GLN A 259 -11.79 -12.17 11.15
CA GLN A 259 -10.64 -12.29 10.26
C GLN A 259 -9.83 -11.02 10.07
N LEU A 260 -10.37 -9.84 10.34
CA LEU A 260 -9.70 -8.58 10.03
C LEU A 260 -9.46 -7.68 11.24
N LEU A 261 -10.31 -7.70 12.27
CA LEU A 261 -10.18 -6.73 13.37
C LEU A 261 -8.85 -6.83 14.11
N HIS A 262 -8.30 -8.03 14.24
CA HIS A 262 -7.00 -8.25 14.89
C HIS A 262 -5.79 -7.75 14.09
N LEU A 263 -5.99 -7.41 12.81
CA LEU A 263 -4.94 -6.84 11.96
C LEU A 263 -4.78 -5.33 12.14
N TRP A 264 -5.69 -4.69 12.89
CA TRP A 264 -5.61 -3.25 13.17
C TRP A 264 -4.61 -2.98 14.27
N LEU A 265 -3.40 -2.63 13.87
CA LEU A 265 -2.30 -2.23 14.74
C LEU A 265 -1.52 -1.08 14.10
N PRO A 266 -2.13 0.12 14.02
CA PRO A 266 -1.51 1.27 13.40
C PRO A 266 -0.21 1.63 14.12
N SER A 267 0.75 2.13 13.39
CA SER A 267 2.07 2.55 13.85
C SER A 267 2.99 1.46 14.42
N ALA A 268 2.57 0.21 14.50
CA ALA A 268 3.39 -0.87 15.07
C ALA A 268 4.73 -1.08 14.34
N ASP A 269 4.78 -0.74 13.05
CA ASP A 269 5.94 -0.90 12.18
C ASP A 269 6.53 0.44 11.71
N VAL A 270 6.06 1.56 12.26
CA VAL A 270 6.53 2.90 11.86
C VAL A 270 7.91 3.17 12.47
N PRO A 271 8.91 3.49 11.65
CA PRO A 271 10.23 3.85 12.15
C PRO A 271 10.17 5.10 13.06
N PRO A 272 11.01 5.17 14.09
CA PRO A 272 11.00 6.31 15.03
C PRO A 272 11.10 7.68 14.34
N GLY A 273 11.91 7.80 13.27
CA GLY A 273 12.04 9.04 12.50
C GLY A 273 10.77 9.47 11.74
N LEU A 274 9.75 8.61 11.67
CA LEU A 274 8.47 8.87 11.00
C LEU A 274 7.27 8.91 11.97
N GLY A 275 7.48 8.75 13.27
CA GLY A 275 6.41 8.74 14.29
C GLY A 275 5.54 9.99 14.23
N GLY A 276 6.13 11.17 14.20
CA GLY A 276 5.39 12.42 14.11
C GLY A 276 4.54 12.58 12.84
N MET A 277 4.86 11.86 11.77
CA MET A 277 4.02 11.84 10.57
C MET A 277 2.76 11.01 10.79
N TRP A 278 2.90 9.84 11.42
CA TRP A 278 1.76 9.00 11.78
C TRP A 278 0.82 9.73 12.74
N GLU A 279 1.37 10.39 13.76
CA GLU A 279 0.60 11.24 14.67
C GLU A 279 -0.21 12.32 13.94
N GLY A 280 0.38 12.96 12.93
CA GLY A 280 -0.32 13.93 12.09
C GLY A 280 -1.51 13.34 11.33
N ILE A 281 -1.36 12.11 10.82
CA ILE A 281 -2.43 11.36 10.12
C ILE A 281 -3.50 10.90 11.11
N GLU A 282 -3.14 10.57 12.35
CA GLU A 282 -4.10 10.25 13.41
C GLU A 282 -4.94 11.47 13.83
N VAL A 283 -4.41 12.66 13.74
CA VAL A 283 -5.20 13.89 13.95
C VAL A 283 -6.14 14.15 12.78
N ASN A 284 -5.66 13.97 11.54
CA ASN A 284 -6.44 14.20 10.32
C ASN A 284 -5.92 13.31 9.16
N PRO A 285 -6.71 12.33 8.71
CA PRO A 285 -8.17 12.11 8.87
C PRO A 285 -8.63 11.41 10.15
N GLY A 286 -7.74 10.99 11.03
CA GLY A 286 -8.11 10.38 12.31
C GLY A 286 -8.53 8.92 12.15
N PHE A 287 -7.63 8.08 11.67
CA PHE A 287 -7.88 6.67 11.36
C PHE A 287 -8.37 5.89 12.59
N THR A 288 -7.69 5.99 13.71
CA THR A 288 -8.05 5.26 14.93
C THR A 288 -9.44 5.66 15.43
N ARG A 289 -9.75 6.96 15.45
CA ARG A 289 -11.08 7.43 15.86
C ARG A 289 -12.20 6.89 14.96
N GLN A 290 -11.99 6.88 13.64
CA GLN A 290 -12.97 6.34 12.69
C GLN A 290 -13.12 4.82 12.87
N TRP A 291 -12.01 4.11 13.07
CA TRP A 291 -12.02 2.69 13.35
C TRP A 291 -12.81 2.34 14.61
N GLU A 292 -12.55 3.01 15.71
CA GLU A 292 -13.26 2.81 16.97
C GLU A 292 -14.77 3.03 16.83
N LEU A 293 -15.18 4.07 16.10
CA LEU A 293 -16.60 4.30 15.81
C LEU A 293 -17.21 3.15 15.00
N CYS A 294 -16.51 2.63 14.00
CA CYS A 294 -16.98 1.50 13.21
C CYS A 294 -17.08 0.22 14.05
N VAL A 295 -16.05 -0.07 14.85
CA VAL A 295 -16.01 -1.27 15.72
C VAL A 295 -17.10 -1.20 16.80
N ASN A 296 -17.34 -0.05 17.39
CA ASN A 296 -18.42 0.13 18.36
C ASN A 296 -19.80 -0.12 17.71
N ARG A 297 -20.04 0.43 16.52
CA ARG A 297 -21.27 0.13 15.76
C ARG A 297 -21.44 -1.36 15.46
N LEU A 298 -20.36 -2.05 15.06
CA LEU A 298 -20.39 -3.50 14.85
C LEU A 298 -20.78 -4.26 16.12
N ARG A 299 -20.22 -3.85 17.27
CA ARG A 299 -20.52 -4.45 18.59
C ARG A 299 -21.97 -4.23 18.97
N ASP A 300 -22.49 -3.03 18.82
CA ASP A 300 -23.88 -2.69 19.11
C ASP A 300 -24.84 -3.52 18.24
N GLU A 301 -24.55 -3.66 16.94
CA GLU A 301 -25.33 -4.50 16.02
C GLU A 301 -25.36 -5.98 16.45
N LEU A 302 -24.21 -6.52 16.82
CA LEU A 302 -24.13 -7.92 17.30
C LEU A 302 -24.91 -8.11 18.60
N THR A 303 -24.84 -7.15 19.52
CA THR A 303 -25.57 -7.16 20.80
C THR A 303 -27.07 -7.10 20.58
N LEU A 304 -27.56 -6.15 19.78
CA LEU A 304 -29.00 -6.03 19.45
C LEU A 304 -29.58 -7.32 18.83
N ARG A 305 -28.76 -8.03 18.07
CA ARG A 305 -29.19 -9.31 17.47
C ARG A 305 -29.24 -10.45 18.45
N ALA A 306 -28.23 -10.55 19.31
CA ALA A 306 -28.24 -11.55 20.37
C ALA A 306 -29.52 -11.41 21.23
N LEU A 307 -29.93 -10.17 21.52
CA LEU A 307 -31.16 -9.88 22.24
C LEU A 307 -32.43 -10.25 21.47
N ARG A 308 -32.48 -9.98 20.14
CA ARG A 308 -33.62 -10.33 19.30
C ARG A 308 -33.74 -11.83 19.02
N GLY A 309 -32.62 -12.54 18.89
CA GLY A 309 -32.55 -13.97 18.68
C GLY A 309 -32.82 -14.80 19.93
N GLY A 310 -32.65 -14.21 21.14
CA GLY A 310 -32.94 -14.84 22.42
C GLY A 310 -34.43 -14.80 22.82
N THR A 311 -35.27 -14.08 22.12
CA THR A 311 -36.72 -14.12 22.28
C THR A 311 -37.32 -15.25 21.42
N VAL A 312 -37.11 -16.50 21.84
CA VAL A 312 -37.90 -17.63 21.33
C VAL A 312 -39.30 -17.47 21.88
N PRO A 313 -40.37 -17.48 21.05
CA PRO A 313 -41.73 -17.53 21.55
C PRO A 313 -41.94 -18.87 22.23
N GLN A 314 -42.51 -18.82 23.45
CA GLN A 314 -43.08 -20.00 24.13
C GLN A 314 -44.27 -20.51 23.36
#